data_2f32ec0fd82a19e701071b32eb3860b2
#
_entry.id   2f32ec0fd82a19e701071b32eb3860b2
#
_cell.length_a   1.000
_cell.length_b   1.000
_cell.length_c   1.000
_cell.angle_alpha   90.00
_cell.angle_beta   90.00
_cell.angle_gamma   90.00
#
_symmetry.space_group_name_H-M   'P 1'
#
loop_
_entity.id
_entity.type
_entity.pdbx_description
1 polymer ?
#
loop_
_entity_poly.entity_id
_entity_poly.type
_entity_poly.pdbx_seq_one_letter_code
_entity_poly.pdbx_strand_id
1 'polypeptide(L)'
;SGIGCSSRFPYYMNAYGFHTIHGRAPALATGVKIANPDLSVWVVTGDGDGLSIGGNHFMHALRRNMDINLLLFNNRIYGLTKGQYSPTSEVGKVTKATPFGSIDYPLNPPSLALGAQATFVARTIDRWQAHMSAMIRRSYHHDGGSFIEIYQNCNIFNDGVYGEYTGSEKLHNVIELKHEEPMVFANGTRGIKLEGFTPTVVDLDKHSVTDLMIHDETNLDLAHIIAN
;
A
#
# COMPACT_ATOMS: atom_id res chain seq x y z
N SER A 1 -10.92 8.75 9.68
CA SER A 1 -10.55 8.85 8.26
C SER A 1 -10.26 10.29 7.86
N GLY A 2 -9.47 10.49 6.79
CA GLY A 2 -9.34 11.77 6.10
C GLY A 2 -10.49 12.02 5.12
N ILE A 3 -10.27 12.79 4.05
CA ILE A 3 -11.28 13.14 3.04
C ILE A 3 -10.94 12.50 1.70
N GLY A 4 -11.84 11.64 1.25
CA GLY A 4 -11.78 10.93 -0.02
C GLY A 4 -12.89 9.88 -0.10
N CYS A 5 -12.87 9.00 -1.11
CA CYS A 5 -13.83 7.90 -1.19
C CYS A 5 -13.69 6.93 0.00
N SER A 6 -12.48 6.74 0.51
CA SER A 6 -12.18 5.95 1.71
C SER A 6 -12.83 6.51 2.98
N SER A 7 -13.21 7.80 2.99
CA SER A 7 -13.89 8.44 4.14
C SER A 7 -15.29 7.90 4.41
N ARG A 8 -15.81 7.05 3.54
CA ARG A 8 -17.04 6.29 3.79
C ARG A 8 -16.86 5.17 4.81
N PHE A 9 -15.63 4.73 5.05
CA PHE A 9 -15.34 3.59 5.91
C PHE A 9 -15.97 3.69 7.30
N PRO A 10 -15.88 4.82 8.04
CA PRO A 10 -16.49 4.96 9.34
C PRO A 10 -18.02 4.76 9.36
N TYR A 11 -18.71 4.96 8.24
CA TYR A 11 -20.16 4.74 8.14
C TYR A 11 -20.52 3.25 8.04
N TYR A 12 -19.60 2.40 7.63
CA TYR A 12 -19.85 0.98 7.42
C TYR A 12 -19.34 0.10 8.57
N MET A 13 -18.54 0.69 9.47
CA MET A 13 -17.97 -0.03 10.59
C MET A 13 -18.85 0.13 11.83
N ASN A 14 -19.12 -0.97 12.52
CA ASN A 14 -19.76 -0.94 13.84
C ASN A 14 -18.73 -0.64 14.94
N ALA A 15 -18.14 0.53 14.88
CA ALA A 15 -17.12 1.04 15.80
C ALA A 15 -17.23 2.56 15.90
N TYR A 16 -16.57 3.16 16.88
CA TYR A 16 -16.47 4.62 16.92
C TYR A 16 -15.69 5.12 15.72
N GLY A 17 -16.28 6.04 14.97
CA GLY A 17 -15.71 6.63 13.77
C GLY A 17 -15.46 8.12 13.93
N PHE A 18 -14.42 8.62 13.28
CA PHE A 18 -14.05 10.03 13.28
C PHE A 18 -13.62 10.48 11.88
N HIS A 19 -14.13 11.63 11.43
CA HIS A 19 -13.71 12.28 10.19
C HIS A 19 -12.86 13.50 10.50
N THR A 20 -11.75 13.64 9.78
CA THR A 20 -10.88 14.81 9.86
C THR A 20 -11.02 15.66 8.61
N ILE A 21 -10.34 16.78 8.55
CA ILE A 21 -10.08 17.47 7.29
C ILE A 21 -9.05 16.69 6.46
N HIS A 22 -8.95 17.02 5.19
CA HIS A 22 -8.10 16.37 4.20
C HIS A 22 -6.65 16.23 4.66
N GLY A 23 -6.12 15.01 4.62
CA GLY A 23 -4.76 14.66 4.96
C GLY A 23 -4.39 14.69 6.45
N ARG A 24 -5.34 14.86 7.37
CA ARG A 24 -5.05 15.04 8.81
C ARG A 24 -5.34 13.81 9.68
N ALA A 25 -5.83 12.73 9.10
CA ALA A 25 -6.21 11.55 9.85
C ALA A 25 -5.05 10.96 10.70
N PRO A 26 -3.80 10.79 10.18
CA PRO A 26 -2.71 10.27 10.99
C PRO A 26 -2.35 11.14 12.20
N ALA A 27 -2.42 12.48 12.05
CA ALA A 27 -2.14 13.41 13.13
C ALA A 27 -3.18 13.32 14.25
N LEU A 28 -4.47 13.25 13.88
CA LEU A 28 -5.55 13.12 14.85
C LEU A 28 -5.52 11.75 15.54
N ALA A 29 -5.29 10.68 14.79
CA ALA A 29 -5.15 9.32 15.30
C ALA A 29 -3.99 9.21 16.32
N THR A 30 -2.87 9.87 16.05
CA THR A 30 -1.76 9.99 17.00
C THR A 30 -2.22 10.62 18.31
N GLY A 31 -2.99 11.71 18.26
CA GLY A 31 -3.55 12.35 19.44
C GLY A 31 -4.51 11.45 20.23
N VAL A 32 -5.38 10.71 19.52
CA VAL A 32 -6.31 9.73 20.13
C VAL A 32 -5.52 8.63 20.86
N LYS A 33 -4.50 8.05 20.21
CA LYS A 33 -3.69 6.98 20.80
C LYS A 33 -2.90 7.45 22.02
N ILE A 34 -2.37 8.69 21.99
CA ILE A 34 -1.67 9.28 23.15
C ILE A 34 -2.65 9.53 24.31
N ALA A 35 -3.86 10.00 24.01
CA ALA A 35 -4.87 10.29 25.04
C ALA A 35 -5.42 9.02 25.70
N ASN A 36 -5.52 7.92 24.94
CA ASN A 36 -5.92 6.61 25.46
C ASN A 36 -5.15 5.49 24.75
N PRO A 37 -4.04 5.01 25.33
CA PRO A 37 -3.20 3.96 24.76
C PRO A 37 -3.88 2.60 24.58
N ASP A 38 -4.96 2.32 25.31
CA ASP A 38 -5.67 1.02 25.24
C ASP A 38 -6.57 0.89 24.00
N LEU A 39 -6.78 1.99 23.28
CA LEU A 39 -7.60 1.96 22.07
C LEU A 39 -6.86 1.31 20.90
N SER A 40 -7.55 0.43 20.18
CA SER A 40 -7.15 0.01 18.84
C SER A 40 -7.53 1.11 17.85
N VAL A 41 -6.52 1.82 17.31
CA VAL A 41 -6.73 2.99 16.46
C VAL A 41 -6.40 2.65 15.01
N TRP A 42 -7.38 2.85 14.12
CA TRP A 42 -7.27 2.58 12.68
C TRP A 42 -7.44 3.88 11.88
N VAL A 43 -6.50 4.13 11.01
CA VAL A 43 -6.53 5.25 10.06
C VAL A 43 -6.88 4.70 8.70
N VAL A 44 -7.92 5.26 8.08
CA VAL A 44 -8.30 4.96 6.70
C VAL A 44 -8.12 6.20 5.86
N THR A 45 -7.34 6.09 4.79
CA THR A 45 -7.00 7.20 3.88
C THR A 45 -6.93 6.72 2.44
N GLY A 46 -7.10 7.64 1.49
CA GLY A 46 -6.81 7.40 0.08
C GLY A 46 -5.41 7.86 -0.29
N ASP A 47 -4.93 7.46 -1.46
CA ASP A 47 -3.63 7.86 -1.99
C ASP A 47 -3.51 9.39 -2.12
N GLY A 48 -4.54 10.05 -2.65
CA GLY A 48 -4.56 11.51 -2.73
C GLY A 48 -4.63 12.21 -1.37
N ASP A 49 -5.39 11.66 -0.44
CA ASP A 49 -5.54 12.19 0.92
C ASP A 49 -4.25 12.02 1.74
N GLY A 50 -3.74 10.80 1.80
CA GLY A 50 -2.61 10.44 2.64
C GLY A 50 -1.24 10.89 2.12
N LEU A 51 -1.06 10.91 0.80
CA LEU A 51 0.27 11.10 0.18
C LEU A 51 0.48 12.49 -0.43
N SER A 52 -0.61 13.27 -0.66
CA SER A 52 -0.49 14.66 -1.09
C SER A 52 -0.42 15.59 0.13
N ILE A 53 -1.51 16.27 0.46
CA ILE A 53 -1.54 17.16 1.62
C ILE A 53 -1.26 16.46 2.96
N GLY A 54 -1.54 15.16 3.03
CA GLY A 54 -1.30 14.31 4.21
C GLY A 54 0.13 13.78 4.33
N GLY A 55 0.99 13.90 3.31
CA GLY A 55 2.29 13.23 3.24
C GLY A 55 3.19 13.48 4.45
N ASN A 56 3.22 14.71 4.96
CA ASN A 56 3.97 15.05 6.16
C ASN A 56 3.46 14.30 7.41
N HIS A 57 2.15 14.23 7.59
CA HIS A 57 1.55 13.53 8.74
C HIS A 57 1.69 12.01 8.62
N PHE A 58 1.58 11.47 7.40
CA PHE A 58 1.84 10.08 7.09
C PHE A 58 3.26 9.68 7.51
N MET A 59 4.26 10.39 6.99
CA MET A 59 5.67 10.14 7.29
C MET A 59 5.96 10.24 8.79
N HIS A 60 5.48 11.28 9.46
CA HIS A 60 5.77 11.50 10.88
C HIS A 60 5.03 10.54 11.82
N ALA A 61 3.85 10.04 11.45
CA ALA A 61 3.16 8.99 12.22
C ALA A 61 3.96 7.68 12.20
N LEU A 62 4.41 7.26 11.01
CA LEU A 62 5.24 6.06 10.84
C LEU A 62 6.59 6.19 11.52
N ARG A 63 7.31 7.29 11.28
CA ARG A 63 8.62 7.55 11.89
C ARG A 63 8.60 7.55 13.42
N ARG A 64 7.50 7.96 14.03
CA ARG A 64 7.33 7.93 15.50
C ARG A 64 6.92 6.58 16.02
N ASN A 65 6.69 5.62 15.13
CA ASN A 65 6.22 4.28 15.42
C ASN A 65 4.99 4.28 16.38
N MET A 66 4.06 5.20 16.10
CA MET A 66 2.83 5.29 16.88
C MET A 66 2.02 4.00 16.65
N ASP A 67 1.55 3.40 17.74
CA ASP A 67 0.73 2.18 17.69
C ASP A 67 -0.66 2.48 17.09
N ILE A 68 -0.68 2.68 15.78
CA ILE A 68 -1.85 2.91 14.94
C ILE A 68 -1.74 2.08 13.67
N ASN A 69 -2.88 1.59 13.19
CA ASN A 69 -2.97 0.83 11.95
C ASN A 69 -3.38 1.76 10.81
N LEU A 70 -2.53 1.96 9.82
CA LEU A 70 -2.76 2.86 8.69
C LEU A 70 -3.07 2.08 7.42
N LEU A 71 -4.31 2.19 6.93
CA LEU A 71 -4.80 1.58 5.69
C LEU A 71 -4.88 2.65 4.60
N LEU A 72 -4.10 2.49 3.55
CA LEU A 72 -4.09 3.38 2.39
C LEU A 72 -4.77 2.68 1.21
N PHE A 73 -5.97 3.15 0.85
CA PHE A 73 -6.68 2.69 -0.34
C PHE A 73 -6.16 3.43 -1.55
N ASN A 74 -5.37 2.74 -2.36
CA ASN A 74 -4.73 3.31 -3.55
C ASN A 74 -5.53 2.95 -4.80
N ASN A 75 -6.15 3.92 -5.44
CA ASN A 75 -6.85 3.78 -6.71
C ASN A 75 -6.28 4.66 -7.84
N ARG A 76 -5.13 5.28 -7.59
CA ARG A 76 -4.39 6.13 -8.52
C ARG A 76 -5.23 7.27 -9.12
N ILE A 77 -6.20 7.79 -8.35
CA ILE A 77 -7.07 8.90 -8.80
C ILE A 77 -7.74 9.60 -7.61
N TYR A 78 -7.95 10.91 -7.70
CA TYR A 78 -8.88 11.61 -6.82
C TYR A 78 -10.33 11.35 -7.27
N GLY A 79 -10.95 10.29 -6.75
CA GLY A 79 -12.31 9.90 -7.15
C GLY A 79 -13.39 10.85 -6.62
N LEU A 80 -13.31 11.26 -5.34
CA LEU A 80 -14.33 12.12 -4.70
C LEU A 80 -14.50 13.46 -5.41
N THR A 81 -13.41 14.04 -5.90
CA THR A 81 -13.40 15.34 -6.62
C THR A 81 -13.56 15.21 -8.13
N LYS A 82 -13.98 14.03 -8.60
CA LYS A 82 -14.35 13.71 -9.99
C LYS A 82 -13.19 13.52 -10.96
N GLY A 83 -12.08 12.92 -10.51
CA GLY A 83 -11.11 12.30 -11.41
C GLY A 83 -9.88 13.13 -11.75
N GLN A 84 -9.30 13.87 -10.82
CA GLN A 84 -7.96 14.42 -10.96
C GLN A 84 -6.90 13.33 -10.74
N TYR A 85 -5.72 13.46 -11.37
CA TYR A 85 -4.61 12.57 -11.07
C TYR A 85 -4.14 12.74 -9.62
N SER A 86 -3.73 11.64 -9.00
CA SER A 86 -3.26 11.57 -7.62
C SER A 86 -1.73 11.41 -7.56
N PRO A 87 -1.10 11.49 -6.39
CA PRO A 87 0.33 11.28 -6.27
C PRO A 87 0.85 9.91 -6.74
N THR A 88 -0.05 8.91 -6.88
CA THR A 88 0.29 7.57 -7.35
C THR A 88 -0.14 7.29 -8.79
N SER A 89 -0.74 8.27 -9.46
CA SER A 89 -1.11 8.17 -10.88
C SER A 89 0.14 8.05 -11.75
N GLU A 90 0.03 7.27 -12.80
CA GLU A 90 1.10 7.10 -13.81
C GLU A 90 1.45 8.40 -14.54
N VAL A 91 2.71 8.53 -14.96
CA VAL A 91 3.14 9.63 -15.83
C VAL A 91 2.32 9.61 -17.12
N GLY A 92 1.87 10.77 -17.55
CA GLY A 92 1.05 10.91 -18.75
C GLY A 92 -0.45 10.67 -18.50
N LYS A 93 -0.90 10.48 -17.26
CA LYS A 93 -2.34 10.32 -16.94
C LYS A 93 -3.14 11.51 -17.42
N VAL A 94 -4.00 11.28 -18.40
CA VAL A 94 -4.94 12.28 -18.94
C VAL A 94 -6.18 12.34 -18.08
N THR A 95 -6.52 13.50 -17.62
CA THR A 95 -7.77 13.79 -16.89
C THR A 95 -8.40 15.11 -17.40
N LYS A 96 -9.60 15.42 -16.95
CA LYS A 96 -10.23 16.71 -17.31
C LYS A 96 -9.41 17.91 -16.85
N ALA A 97 -8.70 17.79 -15.74
CA ALA A 97 -7.84 18.86 -15.20
C ALA A 97 -6.43 18.86 -15.81
N THR A 98 -6.00 17.77 -16.40
CA THR A 98 -4.70 17.60 -17.05
C THR A 98 -4.85 17.00 -18.45
N PRO A 99 -5.37 17.79 -19.42
CA PRO A 99 -5.69 17.27 -20.75
C PRO A 99 -4.46 16.86 -21.56
N PHE A 100 -3.27 17.32 -21.20
CA PHE A 100 -1.98 16.96 -21.83
C PHE A 100 -1.23 15.83 -21.10
N GLY A 101 -1.85 15.25 -20.06
CA GLY A 101 -1.24 14.24 -19.21
C GLY A 101 -0.48 14.81 -18.01
N SER A 102 -0.36 14.00 -16.96
CA SER A 102 0.44 14.33 -15.77
C SER A 102 1.92 14.24 -16.08
N ILE A 103 2.74 15.12 -15.50
CA ILE A 103 4.20 15.12 -15.64
C ILE A 103 4.91 14.61 -14.38
N ASP A 104 4.17 14.44 -13.29
CA ASP A 104 4.73 14.00 -12.02
C ASP A 104 5.03 12.49 -12.04
N TYR A 105 6.15 12.12 -11.41
CA TYR A 105 6.44 10.70 -11.18
C TYR A 105 5.59 10.16 -10.03
N PRO A 106 5.00 8.96 -10.18
CA PRO A 106 4.19 8.37 -9.13
C PRO A 106 5.00 8.05 -7.89
N LEU A 107 4.45 8.39 -6.72
CA LEU A 107 5.00 7.94 -5.46
C LEU A 107 4.79 6.43 -5.31
N ASN A 108 5.79 5.76 -4.73
CA ASN A 108 5.70 4.38 -4.28
C ASN A 108 5.41 4.37 -2.77
N PRO A 109 4.18 4.08 -2.33
CA PRO A 109 3.82 4.21 -0.91
C PRO A 109 4.59 3.27 0.03
N PRO A 110 4.86 1.98 -0.29
CA PRO A 110 5.72 1.13 0.52
C PRO A 110 7.14 1.67 0.66
N SER A 111 7.77 2.14 -0.43
CA SER A 111 9.12 2.72 -0.37
C SER A 111 9.14 3.98 0.50
N LEU A 112 8.10 4.81 0.44
CA LEU A 112 7.96 5.98 1.29
C LEU A 112 7.79 5.58 2.77
N ALA A 113 6.98 4.56 3.05
CA ALA A 113 6.78 4.05 4.41
C ALA A 113 8.06 3.46 5.00
N LEU A 114 8.80 2.66 4.23
CA LEU A 114 10.11 2.12 4.62
C LEU A 114 11.13 3.25 4.83
N GLY A 115 11.16 4.25 3.95
CA GLY A 115 12.00 5.44 4.10
C GLY A 115 11.67 6.26 5.35
N ALA A 116 10.42 6.23 5.81
CA ALA A 116 9.99 6.78 7.09
C ALA A 116 10.25 5.83 8.28
N GLN A 117 10.92 4.70 8.06
CA GLN A 117 11.25 3.68 9.07
C GLN A 117 10.01 3.02 9.70
N ALA A 118 8.96 2.79 8.91
CA ALA A 118 7.81 2.01 9.35
C ALA A 118 8.26 0.57 9.71
N THR A 119 7.76 0.06 10.83
CA THR A 119 8.16 -1.26 11.35
C THR A 119 7.27 -2.41 10.84
N PHE A 120 6.14 -2.09 10.23
CA PHE A 120 5.29 -3.04 9.49
C PHE A 120 4.83 -2.39 8.19
N VAL A 121 5.16 -3.00 7.07
CA VAL A 121 4.75 -2.55 5.73
C VAL A 121 4.21 -3.74 4.95
N ALA A 122 3.01 -3.62 4.42
CA ALA A 122 2.41 -4.64 3.57
C ALA A 122 1.69 -4.02 2.36
N ARG A 123 1.53 -4.80 1.30
CA ARG A 123 0.71 -4.46 0.14
C ARG A 123 -0.26 -5.59 -0.14
N THR A 124 -1.49 -5.26 -0.49
CA THR A 124 -2.51 -6.22 -0.86
C THR A 124 -3.46 -5.63 -1.92
N ILE A 125 -4.42 -6.42 -2.35
CA ILE A 125 -5.40 -6.04 -3.38
C ILE A 125 -6.80 -6.31 -2.80
N ASP A 126 -7.74 -5.40 -3.01
CA ASP A 126 -9.11 -5.46 -2.48
C ASP A 126 -9.84 -6.75 -2.86
N ARG A 127 -9.57 -7.29 -4.06
CA ARG A 127 -10.13 -8.56 -4.55
C ARG A 127 -9.47 -9.80 -3.95
N TRP A 128 -8.37 -9.66 -3.26
CA TRP A 128 -7.69 -10.77 -2.60
C TRP A 128 -8.02 -10.81 -1.11
N GLN A 129 -9.27 -11.08 -0.82
CA GLN A 129 -9.85 -10.95 0.53
C GLN A 129 -9.12 -11.79 1.60
N ALA A 130 -8.71 -13.01 1.27
CA ALA A 130 -8.00 -13.87 2.21
C ALA A 130 -6.66 -13.27 2.63
N HIS A 131 -5.86 -12.82 1.65
CA HIS A 131 -4.57 -12.17 1.89
C HIS A 131 -4.76 -10.83 2.62
N MET A 132 -5.70 -9.99 2.18
CA MET A 132 -6.01 -8.72 2.83
C MET A 132 -6.40 -8.92 4.30
N SER A 133 -7.26 -9.89 4.60
CA SER A 133 -7.66 -10.23 5.97
C SER A 133 -6.47 -10.71 6.82
N ALA A 134 -5.55 -11.49 6.22
CA ALA A 134 -4.33 -11.93 6.90
C ALA A 134 -3.41 -10.73 7.24
N MET A 135 -3.20 -9.80 6.29
CA MET A 135 -2.38 -8.61 6.52
C MET A 135 -2.98 -7.68 7.57
N ILE A 136 -4.29 -7.43 7.52
CA ILE A 136 -5.00 -6.64 8.55
C ILE A 136 -4.88 -7.28 9.93
N ARG A 137 -5.01 -8.60 10.02
CA ARG A 137 -4.84 -9.32 11.29
C ARG A 137 -3.42 -9.25 11.81
N ARG A 138 -2.43 -9.37 10.94
CA ARG A 138 -1.02 -9.21 11.31
C ARG A 138 -0.70 -7.79 11.78
N SER A 139 -1.24 -6.77 11.11
CA SER A 139 -1.04 -5.38 11.53
C SER A 139 -1.65 -5.09 12.89
N TYR A 140 -2.80 -5.70 13.20
CA TYR A 140 -3.43 -5.58 14.52
C TYR A 140 -2.57 -6.12 15.67
N HIS A 141 -1.79 -7.18 15.41
CA HIS A 141 -0.92 -7.81 16.41
C HIS A 141 0.52 -7.26 16.39
N HIS A 142 0.80 -6.31 15.52
CA HIS A 142 2.11 -5.68 15.47
C HIS A 142 2.23 -4.61 16.56
N ASP A 143 3.30 -4.66 17.33
CA ASP A 143 3.61 -3.66 18.35
C ASP A 143 4.25 -2.43 17.70
N GLY A 144 3.47 -1.37 17.50
CA GLY A 144 3.90 -0.13 16.85
C GLY A 144 3.06 0.25 15.63
N GLY A 145 3.58 1.16 14.84
CA GLY A 145 2.90 1.68 13.65
C GLY A 145 2.90 0.69 12.49
N SER A 146 1.73 0.37 11.96
CA SER A 146 1.60 -0.47 10.77
C SER A 146 1.08 0.31 9.57
N PHE A 147 1.56 -0.07 8.39
CA PHE A 147 1.12 0.47 7.11
C PHE A 147 0.73 -0.65 6.14
N ILE A 148 -0.48 -0.57 5.60
CA ILE A 148 -0.96 -1.47 4.54
C ILE A 148 -1.45 -0.63 3.36
N GLU A 149 -0.81 -0.82 2.20
CA GLU A 149 -1.33 -0.35 0.93
C GLU A 149 -2.31 -1.36 0.35
N ILE A 150 -3.51 -0.90 0.03
CA ILE A 150 -4.57 -1.72 -0.56
C ILE A 150 -4.86 -1.19 -1.96
N TYR A 151 -4.49 -1.94 -2.98
CA TYR A 151 -4.86 -1.64 -4.36
C TYR A 151 -6.35 -1.81 -4.53
N GLN A 152 -7.01 -0.75 -4.95
CA GLN A 152 -8.45 -0.71 -5.12
C GLN A 152 -8.84 -0.14 -6.48
N ASN A 153 -9.75 -0.79 -7.17
CA ASN A 153 -10.29 -0.27 -8.42
C ASN A 153 -11.23 0.92 -8.16
N CYS A 154 -11.18 1.92 -9.04
CA CYS A 154 -12.18 2.99 -9.11
C CYS A 154 -13.00 2.83 -10.39
N ASN A 155 -14.14 2.15 -10.30
CA ASN A 155 -15.00 1.83 -11.44
C ASN A 155 -15.65 3.05 -12.13
N ILE A 156 -15.47 4.26 -11.61
CA ILE A 156 -16.05 5.50 -12.15
C ILE A 156 -15.00 6.33 -12.90
N PHE A 157 -13.81 6.52 -12.31
CA PHE A 157 -12.81 7.46 -12.83
C PHE A 157 -11.50 6.81 -13.24
N ASN A 158 -11.25 5.55 -12.85
CA ASN A 158 -10.02 4.84 -13.16
C ASN A 158 -10.26 3.32 -13.20
N ASP A 159 -11.26 2.91 -13.98
CA ASP A 159 -11.64 1.50 -14.07
C ASP A 159 -10.55 0.67 -14.74
N GLY A 160 -10.31 -0.52 -14.18
CA GLY A 160 -9.30 -1.46 -14.67
C GLY A 160 -7.86 -1.12 -14.30
N VAL A 161 -7.60 -0.11 -13.47
CA VAL A 161 -6.24 0.36 -13.11
C VAL A 161 -5.33 -0.75 -12.58
N TYR A 162 -5.89 -1.81 -11.99
CA TYR A 162 -5.17 -2.97 -11.48
C TYR A 162 -5.64 -4.29 -12.14
N GLY A 163 -6.12 -4.20 -13.38
CA GLY A 163 -6.64 -5.36 -14.11
C GLY A 163 -5.62 -6.49 -14.27
N GLU A 164 -4.35 -6.14 -14.49
CA GLU A 164 -3.23 -7.08 -14.60
C GLU A 164 -2.94 -7.88 -13.31
N TYR A 165 -3.34 -7.33 -12.14
CA TYR A 165 -3.15 -7.98 -10.84
C TYR A 165 -4.41 -8.69 -10.33
N THR A 166 -5.55 -8.50 -10.98
CA THR A 166 -6.85 -9.02 -10.50
C THR A 166 -7.53 -9.95 -11.49
N GLY A 167 -7.16 -9.90 -12.78
CA GLY A 167 -7.72 -10.69 -13.87
C GLY A 167 -7.03 -12.05 -14.06
N SER A 168 -7.13 -12.59 -15.27
CA SER A 168 -6.49 -13.84 -15.68
C SER A 168 -4.97 -13.80 -15.57
N GLU A 169 -4.37 -12.63 -15.78
CA GLU A 169 -2.92 -12.39 -15.71
C GLU A 169 -2.35 -12.38 -14.28
N LYS A 170 -3.21 -12.38 -13.26
CA LYS A 170 -2.79 -12.34 -11.85
C LYS A 170 -1.69 -13.35 -11.52
N LEU A 171 -1.82 -14.58 -12.01
CA LEU A 171 -0.85 -15.66 -11.75
C LEU A 171 0.56 -15.32 -12.25
N HIS A 172 0.66 -14.51 -13.30
CA HIS A 172 1.92 -14.13 -13.92
C HIS A 172 2.50 -12.82 -13.39
N ASN A 173 1.68 -12.00 -12.71
CA ASN A 173 2.03 -10.64 -12.32
C ASN A 173 2.03 -10.42 -10.80
N VAL A 174 1.59 -11.40 -10.02
CA VAL A 174 1.50 -11.27 -8.56
C VAL A 174 2.27 -12.39 -7.88
N ILE A 175 3.13 -12.01 -6.94
CA ILE A 175 3.81 -12.92 -6.03
C ILE A 175 3.28 -12.71 -4.61
N GLU A 176 3.00 -13.80 -3.91
CA GLU A 176 2.76 -13.80 -2.47
C GLU A 176 4.08 -14.05 -1.75
N LEU A 177 4.56 -13.03 -1.04
CA LEU A 177 5.79 -13.12 -0.26
C LEU A 177 5.53 -13.88 1.04
N LYS A 178 6.36 -14.87 1.33
CA LYS A 178 6.31 -15.66 2.56
C LYS A 178 7.68 -15.70 3.21
N HIS A 179 7.69 -15.49 4.51
CA HIS A 179 8.93 -15.46 5.28
C HIS A 179 9.72 -16.78 5.14
N GLU A 180 11.01 -16.68 4.93
CA GLU A 180 11.95 -17.80 4.72
C GLU A 180 11.67 -18.69 3.49
N GLU A 181 10.74 -18.26 2.59
CA GLU A 181 10.48 -18.98 1.34
C GLU A 181 11.15 -18.29 0.14
N PRO A 182 11.56 -19.05 -0.89
CA PRO A 182 12.05 -18.50 -2.14
C PRO A 182 10.91 -17.76 -2.88
N MET A 183 11.25 -16.65 -3.51
CA MET A 183 10.29 -15.84 -4.26
C MET A 183 9.90 -16.50 -5.58
N VAL A 184 8.90 -17.38 -5.53
CA VAL A 184 8.38 -18.15 -6.68
C VAL A 184 6.94 -17.74 -6.98
N PHE A 185 6.59 -17.62 -8.26
CA PHE A 185 5.23 -17.27 -8.71
C PHE A 185 4.91 -17.92 -10.06
N ALA A 186 3.82 -17.54 -10.73
CA ALA A 186 3.37 -18.09 -12.00
C ALA A 186 3.27 -19.64 -11.98
N ASN A 187 2.60 -20.18 -10.94
CA ASN A 187 2.47 -21.63 -10.72
C ASN A 187 3.82 -22.38 -10.67
N GLY A 188 4.86 -21.74 -10.12
CA GLY A 188 6.16 -22.38 -9.98
C GLY A 188 7.04 -22.34 -11.23
N THR A 189 6.67 -21.55 -12.24
CA THR A 189 7.46 -21.42 -13.48
C THR A 189 8.41 -20.23 -13.50
N ARG A 190 8.20 -19.26 -12.61
CA ARG A 190 9.01 -18.05 -12.50
C ARG A 190 9.45 -17.78 -11.07
N GLY A 191 10.59 -17.12 -10.94
CA GLY A 191 11.10 -16.67 -9.65
C GLY A 191 11.78 -15.31 -9.75
N ILE A 192 12.12 -14.74 -8.60
CA ILE A 192 12.87 -13.48 -8.52
C ILE A 192 14.29 -13.79 -8.03
N LYS A 193 15.28 -13.44 -8.84
CA LYS A 193 16.71 -13.51 -8.55
C LYS A 193 17.25 -12.11 -8.36
N LEU A 194 18.25 -11.96 -7.49
CA LEU A 194 18.96 -10.70 -7.33
C LEU A 194 20.21 -10.67 -8.20
N GLU A 195 20.27 -9.72 -9.15
CA GLU A 195 21.45 -9.47 -9.96
C GLU A 195 22.11 -8.15 -9.52
N GLY A 196 23.15 -8.26 -8.70
CA GLY A 196 23.65 -7.14 -7.94
C GLY A 196 22.62 -6.67 -6.91
N PHE A 197 22.02 -5.51 -7.11
CA PHE A 197 20.92 -4.96 -6.29
C PHE A 197 19.58 -4.89 -7.03
N THR A 198 19.49 -5.47 -8.22
CA THR A 198 18.30 -5.41 -9.06
C THR A 198 17.54 -6.73 -9.00
N PRO A 199 16.29 -6.74 -8.52
CA PRO A 199 15.42 -7.91 -8.63
C PRO A 199 15.09 -8.19 -10.09
N THR A 200 15.34 -9.40 -10.55
CA THR A 200 15.13 -9.82 -11.94
C THR A 200 14.23 -11.05 -11.96
N VAL A 201 13.20 -11.01 -12.81
CA VAL A 201 12.34 -12.18 -13.03
C VAL A 201 13.08 -13.19 -13.92
N VAL A 202 13.15 -14.44 -13.45
CA VAL A 202 13.80 -15.54 -14.17
C VAL A 202 12.85 -16.72 -14.37
N ASP A 203 13.05 -17.46 -15.48
CA ASP A 203 12.31 -18.68 -15.76
C ASP A 203 12.97 -19.87 -15.05
N LEU A 204 12.19 -20.66 -14.34
CA LEU A 204 12.71 -21.81 -13.56
C LEU A 204 13.02 -23.04 -14.41
N ASP A 205 12.70 -23.01 -15.71
CA ASP A 205 13.23 -23.98 -16.67
C ASP A 205 14.75 -23.79 -16.91
N LYS A 206 15.29 -22.60 -16.63
CA LYS A 206 16.68 -22.21 -16.90
C LYS A 206 17.49 -21.91 -15.64
N HIS A 207 16.81 -21.68 -14.51
CA HIS A 207 17.42 -21.31 -13.23
C HIS A 207 16.96 -22.24 -12.12
N SER A 208 17.83 -22.48 -11.15
CA SER A 208 17.48 -23.26 -9.95
C SER A 208 16.70 -22.41 -8.95
N VAL A 209 15.81 -23.04 -8.21
CA VAL A 209 15.13 -22.39 -7.06
C VAL A 209 16.14 -21.91 -6.01
N THR A 210 17.31 -22.54 -5.92
CA THR A 210 18.40 -22.13 -5.02
C THR A 210 19.09 -20.81 -5.41
N ASP A 211 18.86 -20.32 -6.64
CA ASP A 211 19.41 -19.04 -7.12
C ASP A 211 18.48 -17.86 -6.79
N LEU A 212 17.27 -18.14 -6.31
CA LEU A 212 16.26 -17.14 -6.06
C LEU A 212 16.48 -16.38 -4.75
N MET A 213 15.92 -15.19 -4.70
CA MET A 213 15.80 -14.45 -3.45
C MET A 213 14.90 -15.20 -2.48
N ILE A 214 15.36 -15.32 -1.24
CA ILE A 214 14.55 -15.80 -0.12
C ILE A 214 13.98 -14.56 0.58
N HIS A 215 12.67 -14.53 0.78
CA HIS A 215 12.04 -13.41 1.46
C HIS A 215 12.31 -13.50 2.97
N ASP A 216 12.92 -12.46 3.51
CA ASP A 216 13.07 -12.25 4.94
C ASP A 216 12.32 -10.97 5.34
N GLU A 217 11.18 -11.13 5.98
CA GLU A 217 10.32 -10.01 6.38
C GLU A 217 10.94 -9.13 7.47
N THR A 218 12.04 -9.56 8.10
CA THR A 218 12.78 -8.81 9.12
C THR A 218 13.96 -8.03 8.55
N ASN A 219 14.32 -8.29 7.29
CA ASN A 219 15.45 -7.65 6.63
C ASN A 219 15.03 -6.34 5.93
N LEU A 220 15.42 -5.22 6.54
CA LEU A 220 15.08 -3.88 6.04
C LEU A 220 15.69 -3.58 4.66
N ASP A 221 16.93 -4.03 4.41
CA ASP A 221 17.59 -3.79 3.12
C ASP A 221 16.87 -4.55 2.00
N LEU A 222 16.49 -5.79 2.26
CA LEU A 222 15.69 -6.59 1.34
C LEU A 222 14.31 -5.94 1.11
N ALA A 223 13.66 -5.44 2.15
CA ALA A 223 12.38 -4.73 2.03
C ALA A 223 12.48 -3.51 1.10
N HIS A 224 13.54 -2.72 1.21
CA HIS A 224 13.80 -1.59 0.30
C HIS A 224 14.02 -2.04 -1.16
N ILE A 225 14.74 -3.15 -1.36
CA ILE A 225 14.99 -3.68 -2.71
C ILE A 225 13.68 -4.12 -3.38
N ILE A 226 12.83 -4.87 -2.67
CA ILE A 226 11.59 -5.41 -3.25
C ILE A 226 10.43 -4.40 -3.30
N ALA A 227 10.49 -3.31 -2.54
CA ALA A 227 9.48 -2.26 -2.58
C ALA A 227 9.63 -1.33 -3.80
N ASN A 228 10.79 -1.28 -4.43
CA ASN A 228 11.07 -0.49 -5.63
C ASN A 228 10.84 -1.30 -6.90
#